data_cacd2f7d8b90e3af5344001b9fa35942
#
_entry.id   cacd2f7d8b90e3af5344001b9fa35942
#
_cell.length_a   1.000
_cell.length_b   1.000
_cell.length_c   1.000
_cell.angle_alpha   90.00
_cell.angle_beta   90.00
_cell.angle_gamma   90.00
#
_symmetry.space_group_name_H-M   'P 1'
#
loop_
_entity.id
_entity.type
_entity.pdbx_description
1 polymer ?
#
loop_
_entity_poly.entity_id
_entity_poly.type
_entity_poly.pdbx_seq_one_letter_code
_entity_poly.pdbx_strand_id
1 'polypeptide(L)'
;MKPSNWISAAIAAIATAILPGCDTAVLQEIKPGITTAVEVRARMGNPGFEFRNEDGSVTWEYTRQPAGVHCYMITIGADQIVRKLDQVLTEANYAKAREGMTRDQVRRLLGRPANSVVFDNLREEIWEWKIEGTPHNEETYFNAHFDTGSGLLT
;
A
#
# COMPACT_ATOMS: atom_id res chain seq x y z
N MET A 1 -8.33 30.73 -56.74
CA MET A 1 -7.95 30.99 -55.34
C MET A 1 -8.71 30.00 -54.46
N LYS A 2 -8.05 29.00 -53.93
CA LYS A 2 -8.63 28.05 -52.95
C LYS A 2 -8.16 28.42 -51.55
N PRO A 3 -9.02 28.58 -50.56
CA PRO A 3 -8.58 28.67 -49.17
C PRO A 3 -8.27 27.25 -48.65
N SER A 4 -7.05 27.03 -48.15
CA SER A 4 -6.63 25.81 -47.52
C SER A 4 -7.20 25.74 -46.10
N ASN A 5 -8.04 24.75 -45.85
CA ASN A 5 -8.49 24.41 -44.49
C ASN A 5 -7.38 23.69 -43.72
N TRP A 6 -6.80 24.39 -42.78
CA TRP A 6 -5.94 23.80 -41.80
C TRP A 6 -6.81 23.37 -40.60
N ILE A 7 -7.11 22.08 -40.58
CA ILE A 7 -7.75 21.46 -39.42
C ILE A 7 -6.60 21.12 -38.45
N SER A 8 -6.40 21.98 -37.48
CA SER A 8 -5.52 21.69 -36.34
C SER A 8 -6.23 20.70 -35.42
N ALA A 9 -5.82 19.44 -35.48
CA ALA A 9 -6.24 18.43 -34.52
C ALA A 9 -5.49 18.69 -33.19
N ALA A 10 -6.15 19.33 -32.25
CA ALA A 10 -5.69 19.43 -30.87
C ALA A 10 -5.93 18.08 -30.20
N ILE A 11 -4.87 17.28 -30.07
CA ILE A 11 -4.85 16.08 -29.21
C ILE A 11 -4.79 16.58 -27.76
N ALA A 12 -5.93 16.62 -27.10
CA ALA A 12 -6.01 16.85 -25.66
C ALA A 12 -5.50 15.57 -24.96
N ALA A 13 -4.26 15.60 -24.48
CA ALA A 13 -3.73 14.61 -23.57
C ALA A 13 -4.49 14.78 -22.22
N ILE A 14 -5.46 13.90 -21.97
CA ILE A 14 -6.12 13.82 -20.67
C ILE A 14 -5.10 13.17 -19.72
N ALA A 15 -4.35 14.00 -19.01
CA ALA A 15 -3.60 13.57 -17.84
C ALA A 15 -4.61 13.18 -16.77
N THR A 16 -4.84 11.89 -16.58
CA THR A 16 -5.61 11.36 -15.46
C THR A 16 -4.83 11.65 -14.18
N ALA A 17 -5.07 12.81 -13.58
CA ALA A 17 -4.61 13.11 -12.24
C ALA A 17 -5.33 12.14 -11.28
N ILE A 18 -4.60 11.18 -10.74
CA ILE A 18 -5.09 10.30 -9.68
C ILE A 18 -5.21 11.18 -8.42
N LEU A 19 -6.42 11.70 -8.20
CA LEU A 19 -6.74 12.48 -7.00
C LEU A 19 -6.83 11.53 -5.80
N PRO A 20 -6.24 11.87 -4.65
CA PRO A 20 -6.28 11.02 -3.45
C PRO A 20 -7.70 10.74 -2.92
N GLY A 21 -8.72 11.45 -3.39
CA GLY A 21 -10.13 11.20 -3.06
C GLY A 21 -10.76 9.98 -3.76
N CYS A 22 -10.13 9.42 -4.80
CA CYS A 22 -10.69 8.27 -5.53
C CYS A 22 -10.62 6.97 -4.70
N ASP A 23 -9.64 6.80 -3.83
CA ASP A 23 -9.49 5.56 -3.04
C ASP A 23 -10.68 5.33 -2.12
N THR A 24 -11.16 6.36 -1.43
CA THR A 24 -12.27 6.22 -0.46
C THR A 24 -13.54 5.71 -1.13
N ALA A 25 -13.89 6.24 -2.32
CA ALA A 25 -15.07 5.80 -3.06
C ALA A 25 -14.91 4.34 -3.53
N VAL A 26 -13.77 3.98 -4.09
CA VAL A 26 -13.47 2.61 -4.56
C VAL A 26 -13.50 1.61 -3.41
N LEU A 27 -12.91 1.96 -2.26
CA LEU A 27 -12.87 1.08 -1.09
C LEU A 27 -14.26 0.84 -0.49
N GLN A 28 -15.15 1.84 -0.54
CA GLN A 28 -16.54 1.70 -0.10
C GLN A 28 -17.36 0.71 -0.96
N GLU A 29 -16.96 0.51 -2.22
CA GLU A 29 -17.60 -0.45 -3.12
C GLU A 29 -17.12 -1.90 -2.91
N ILE A 30 -15.97 -2.10 -2.26
CA ILE A 30 -15.45 -3.44 -1.96
C ILE A 30 -16.13 -3.98 -0.71
N LYS A 31 -16.99 -4.97 -0.91
CA LYS A 31 -17.78 -5.59 0.17
C LYS A 31 -17.26 -6.99 0.49
N PRO A 32 -16.74 -7.23 1.71
CA PRO A 32 -16.40 -8.58 2.15
C PRO A 32 -17.62 -9.52 2.03
N GLY A 33 -17.36 -10.75 1.57
CA GLY A 33 -18.38 -11.77 1.32
C GLY A 33 -19.13 -11.65 -0.02
N ILE A 34 -18.92 -10.54 -0.76
CA ILE A 34 -19.65 -10.26 -2.00
C ILE A 34 -18.69 -9.97 -3.15
N THR A 35 -17.78 -9.02 -2.99
CA THR A 35 -16.88 -8.56 -4.06
C THR A 35 -15.88 -9.66 -4.42
N THR A 36 -15.69 -9.86 -5.72
CA THR A 36 -14.75 -10.85 -6.25
C THR A 36 -13.35 -10.27 -6.45
N ALA A 37 -12.35 -11.14 -6.51
CA ALA A 37 -10.97 -10.79 -6.84
C ALA A 37 -10.86 -10.04 -8.18
N VAL A 38 -11.64 -10.43 -9.17
CA VAL A 38 -11.66 -9.78 -10.50
C VAL A 38 -12.15 -8.32 -10.38
N GLU A 39 -13.20 -8.09 -9.59
CA GLU A 39 -13.73 -6.75 -9.36
C GLU A 39 -12.76 -5.87 -8.59
N VAL A 40 -12.03 -6.42 -7.60
CA VAL A 40 -10.98 -5.69 -6.90
C VAL A 40 -9.89 -5.24 -7.89
N ARG A 41 -9.39 -6.14 -8.74
CA ARG A 41 -8.39 -5.79 -9.76
C ARG A 41 -8.91 -4.79 -10.79
N ALA A 42 -10.17 -4.90 -11.19
CA ALA A 42 -10.78 -3.94 -12.11
C ALA A 42 -10.84 -2.52 -11.54
N ARG A 43 -11.03 -2.39 -10.22
CA ARG A 43 -11.14 -1.09 -9.53
C ARG A 43 -9.79 -0.54 -9.04
N MET A 44 -8.93 -1.39 -8.50
CA MET A 44 -7.70 -0.98 -7.83
C MET A 44 -6.42 -1.28 -8.64
N GLY A 45 -6.56 -2.00 -9.75
CA GLY A 45 -5.42 -2.50 -10.52
C GLY A 45 -4.80 -3.75 -9.88
N ASN A 46 -3.61 -4.10 -10.35
CA ASN A 46 -2.86 -5.22 -9.77
C ASN A 46 -2.30 -4.82 -8.40
N PRO A 47 -2.29 -5.76 -7.43
CA PRO A 47 -1.64 -5.52 -6.14
C PRO A 47 -0.13 -5.35 -6.33
N GLY A 48 0.48 -4.58 -5.44
CA GLY A 48 1.94 -4.42 -5.39
C GLY A 48 2.66 -5.66 -4.89
N PHE A 49 1.97 -6.47 -4.07
CA PHE A 49 2.45 -7.75 -3.56
C PHE A 49 1.29 -8.66 -3.15
N GLU A 50 1.56 -9.98 -3.14
CA GLU A 50 0.60 -11.01 -2.74
C GLU A 50 1.22 -11.91 -1.67
N PHE A 51 0.58 -11.99 -0.50
CA PHE A 51 0.95 -12.90 0.58
C PHE A 51 0.05 -14.12 0.52
N ARG A 52 0.64 -15.31 0.41
CA ARG A 52 -0.08 -16.58 0.57
C ARG A 52 -0.27 -16.87 2.06
N ASN A 53 -1.48 -17.23 2.45
CA ASN A 53 -1.83 -17.58 3.81
C ASN A 53 -1.98 -19.11 3.96
N GLU A 54 -1.82 -19.62 5.19
CA GLU A 54 -1.87 -21.06 5.49
C GLU A 54 -3.26 -21.69 5.24
N ASP A 55 -4.31 -20.88 5.34
CA ASP A 55 -5.70 -21.27 5.08
C ASP A 55 -6.07 -21.33 3.59
N GLY A 56 -5.10 -21.12 2.68
CA GLY A 56 -5.29 -21.09 1.24
C GLY A 56 -5.83 -19.77 0.70
N SER A 57 -6.08 -18.77 1.56
CA SER A 57 -6.38 -17.40 1.12
C SER A 57 -5.12 -16.68 0.67
N VAL A 58 -5.29 -15.55 -0.01
CA VAL A 58 -4.21 -14.66 -0.44
C VAL A 58 -4.53 -13.25 0.04
N THR A 59 -3.55 -12.58 0.64
CA THR A 59 -3.68 -11.18 1.00
C THR A 59 -2.96 -10.31 -0.01
N TRP A 60 -3.67 -9.40 -0.64
CA TRP A 60 -3.18 -8.44 -1.62
C TRP A 60 -2.80 -7.12 -0.97
N GLU A 61 -1.59 -6.65 -1.25
CA GLU A 61 -1.06 -5.38 -0.77
C GLU A 61 -1.27 -4.26 -1.78
N TYR A 62 -1.93 -3.20 -1.36
CA TYR A 62 -2.12 -1.95 -2.12
C TYR A 62 -1.56 -0.78 -1.32
N THR A 63 -0.24 -0.61 -1.37
CA THR A 63 0.41 0.52 -0.69
C THR A 63 0.29 1.80 -1.49
N ARG A 64 0.17 2.92 -0.79
CA ARG A 64 0.26 4.29 -1.34
C ARG A 64 1.61 4.95 -1.02
N GLN A 65 2.49 4.22 -0.33
CA GLN A 65 3.85 4.67 -0.06
C GLN A 65 4.67 4.81 -1.35
N PRO A 66 5.59 5.77 -1.44
CA PRO A 66 5.92 6.83 -0.47
C PRO A 66 5.04 8.09 -0.60
N ALA A 67 4.21 8.20 -1.65
CA ALA A 67 3.44 9.41 -1.95
C ALA A 67 2.29 9.65 -0.96
N GLY A 68 1.67 8.57 -0.47
CA GLY A 68 0.55 8.61 0.46
C GLY A 68 0.89 7.98 1.81
N VAL A 69 -0.05 8.03 2.73
CA VAL A 69 0.08 7.57 4.13
C VAL A 69 -0.73 6.28 4.43
N HIS A 70 -1.29 5.67 3.40
CA HIS A 70 -2.14 4.48 3.56
C HIS A 70 -1.51 3.24 2.92
N CYS A 71 -1.86 2.08 3.47
CA CYS A 71 -1.63 0.78 2.87
C CYS A 71 -2.86 -0.10 3.12
N TYR A 72 -3.45 -0.62 2.05
CA TYR A 72 -4.62 -1.48 2.13
C TYR A 72 -4.22 -2.93 1.93
N MET A 73 -4.69 -3.79 2.82
CA MET A 73 -4.56 -5.24 2.72
C MET A 73 -5.93 -5.84 2.46
N ILE A 74 -6.07 -6.53 1.32
CA ILE A 74 -7.32 -7.17 0.92
C ILE A 74 -7.11 -8.68 0.91
N THR A 75 -7.77 -9.39 1.81
CA THR A 75 -7.71 -10.85 1.87
C THR A 75 -8.77 -11.45 0.96
N ILE A 76 -8.33 -12.28 0.03
CA ILE A 76 -9.15 -13.01 -0.95
C ILE A 76 -9.18 -14.48 -0.55
N GLY A 77 -10.37 -15.04 -0.39
CA GLY A 77 -10.55 -16.47 -0.11
C GLY A 77 -10.18 -17.36 -1.31
N ALA A 78 -10.04 -18.66 -1.08
CA ALA A 78 -9.77 -19.64 -2.14
C ALA A 78 -10.88 -19.67 -3.22
N ASP A 79 -12.09 -19.26 -2.87
CA ASP A 79 -13.25 -19.09 -3.77
C ASP A 79 -13.23 -17.74 -4.54
N GLN A 80 -12.15 -16.98 -4.46
CA GLN A 80 -11.96 -15.68 -5.12
C GLN A 80 -12.89 -14.57 -4.63
N ILE A 81 -13.44 -14.69 -3.42
CA ILE A 81 -14.27 -13.67 -2.77
C ILE A 81 -13.46 -12.94 -1.69
N VAL A 82 -13.63 -11.62 -1.64
CA VAL A 82 -13.02 -10.79 -0.57
C VAL A 82 -13.51 -11.25 0.80
N ARG A 83 -12.58 -11.50 1.72
CA ARG A 83 -12.87 -11.84 3.13
C ARG A 83 -12.72 -10.63 4.02
N LYS A 84 -11.70 -9.82 3.76
CA LYS A 84 -11.33 -8.70 4.62
C LYS A 84 -10.68 -7.59 3.79
N LEU A 85 -10.90 -6.36 4.20
CA LEU A 85 -10.22 -5.17 3.70
C LEU A 85 -9.81 -4.32 4.92
N ASP A 86 -8.51 -4.09 5.07
CA ASP A 86 -7.95 -3.29 6.16
C ASP A 86 -7.06 -2.18 5.62
N GLN A 87 -7.15 -0.99 6.20
CA GLN A 87 -6.10 0.00 6.18
C GLN A 87 -5.15 -0.32 7.34
N VAL A 88 -3.89 -0.66 7.05
CA VAL A 88 -2.98 -1.26 8.05
C VAL A 88 -2.03 -0.26 8.70
N LEU A 89 -1.82 0.93 8.14
CA LEU A 89 -0.98 1.96 8.76
C LEU A 89 -1.77 2.73 9.83
N THR A 90 -1.92 2.10 10.99
CA THR A 90 -2.69 2.59 12.13
C THR A 90 -1.89 2.45 13.43
N GLU A 91 -2.18 3.30 14.42
CA GLU A 91 -1.56 3.21 15.75
C GLU A 91 -1.70 1.83 16.38
N ALA A 92 -2.87 1.19 16.21
CA ALA A 92 -3.12 -0.15 16.72
C ALA A 92 -2.20 -1.20 16.09
N ASN A 93 -1.79 -1.05 14.85
CA ASN A 93 -0.86 -1.95 14.18
C ASN A 93 0.61 -1.59 14.49
N TYR A 94 0.95 -0.31 14.60
CA TYR A 94 2.29 0.08 15.05
C TYR A 94 2.60 -0.49 16.43
N ALA A 95 1.63 -0.46 17.34
CA ALA A 95 1.76 -1.05 18.68
C ALA A 95 1.92 -2.58 18.69
N LYS A 96 1.63 -3.27 17.58
CA LYS A 96 1.85 -4.72 17.45
C LYS A 96 3.26 -5.06 16.94
N ALA A 97 3.98 -4.10 16.36
CA ALA A 97 5.36 -4.31 15.98
C ALA A 97 6.21 -4.45 17.25
N ARG A 98 6.83 -5.62 17.42
CA ARG A 98 7.55 -5.99 18.66
C ARG A 98 8.91 -6.55 18.33
N GLU A 99 9.83 -6.35 19.24
CA GLU A 99 11.15 -7.00 19.22
C GLU A 99 11.04 -8.50 18.89
N GLY A 100 11.93 -8.99 18.05
CA GLY A 100 11.98 -10.39 17.61
C GLY A 100 11.10 -10.71 16.38
N MET A 101 10.28 -9.78 15.88
CA MET A 101 9.54 -9.99 14.63
C MET A 101 10.50 -9.99 13.44
N THR A 102 10.25 -10.88 12.47
CA THR A 102 10.96 -10.90 11.19
C THR A 102 10.49 -9.78 10.26
N ARG A 103 11.28 -9.47 9.24
CA ARG A 103 10.89 -8.52 8.17
C ARG A 103 9.58 -8.92 7.49
N ASP A 104 9.37 -10.22 7.24
CA ASP A 104 8.12 -10.71 6.65
C ASP A 104 6.92 -10.46 7.57
N GLN A 105 7.06 -10.71 8.86
CA GLN A 105 6.01 -10.44 9.84
C GLN A 105 5.66 -8.95 9.92
N VAL A 106 6.67 -8.07 9.94
CA VAL A 106 6.44 -6.62 9.96
C VAL A 106 5.81 -6.16 8.64
N ARG A 107 6.24 -6.70 7.49
CA ARG A 107 5.65 -6.37 6.21
C ARG A 107 4.20 -6.85 6.08
N ARG A 108 3.88 -8.03 6.61
CA ARG A 108 2.49 -8.50 6.68
C ARG A 108 1.62 -7.62 7.57
N LEU A 109 2.21 -7.03 8.60
CA LEU A 109 1.52 -6.16 9.54
C LEU A 109 1.28 -4.74 8.99
N LEU A 110 2.27 -4.15 8.31
CA LEU A 110 2.29 -2.73 7.93
C LEU A 110 2.37 -2.48 6.42
N GLY A 111 2.64 -3.51 5.62
CA GLY A 111 2.90 -3.39 4.20
C GLY A 111 4.31 -2.92 3.88
N ARG A 112 4.54 -2.65 2.60
CA ARG A 112 5.83 -2.16 2.09
C ARG A 112 6.15 -0.79 2.70
N PRO A 113 7.37 -0.59 3.24
CA PRO A 113 7.80 0.73 3.70
C PRO A 113 7.96 1.73 2.54
N ALA A 114 7.92 3.01 2.87
CA ALA A 114 8.24 4.10 1.95
C ALA A 114 9.72 4.08 1.56
N ASN A 115 10.58 3.78 2.54
CA ASN A 115 12.02 3.75 2.41
C ASN A 115 12.64 2.67 3.30
N SER A 116 13.85 2.21 2.92
CA SER A 116 14.69 1.31 3.71
C SER A 116 16.14 1.77 3.57
N VAL A 117 16.82 1.91 4.71
CA VAL A 117 18.22 2.33 4.79
C VAL A 117 19.02 1.35 5.64
N VAL A 118 20.16 0.93 5.14
CA VAL A 118 21.10 0.05 5.86
C VAL A 118 22.29 0.85 6.37
N PHE A 119 22.61 0.69 7.64
CA PHE A 119 23.78 1.26 8.30
C PHE A 119 24.73 0.13 8.70
N ASP A 120 25.66 -0.23 7.83
CA ASP A 120 26.58 -1.37 8.02
C ASP A 120 27.42 -1.25 9.31
N ASN A 121 27.88 -0.04 9.61
CA ASN A 121 28.67 0.24 10.82
C ASN A 121 27.88 0.04 12.14
N LEU A 122 26.56 0.13 12.08
CA LEU A 122 25.65 -0.09 13.22
C LEU A 122 25.02 -1.49 13.18
N ARG A 123 25.21 -2.25 12.09
CA ARG A 123 24.50 -3.51 11.83
C ARG A 123 22.98 -3.34 11.89
N GLU A 124 22.50 -2.24 11.36
CA GLU A 124 21.11 -1.83 11.46
C GLU A 124 20.51 -1.58 10.09
N GLU A 125 19.27 -2.01 9.88
CA GLU A 125 18.40 -1.63 8.77
C GLU A 125 17.17 -0.94 9.33
N ILE A 126 16.85 0.25 8.81
CA ILE A 126 15.67 1.02 9.22
C ILE A 126 14.66 1.02 8.09
N TRP A 127 13.45 0.57 8.38
CA TRP A 127 12.29 0.71 7.51
C TRP A 127 11.43 1.87 7.96
N GLU A 128 11.06 2.74 7.03
CA GLU A 128 10.30 3.95 7.30
C GLU A 128 8.95 3.90 6.57
N TRP A 129 7.87 4.17 7.29
CA TRP A 129 6.55 4.40 6.71
C TRP A 129 6.13 5.84 6.97
N LYS A 130 5.72 6.54 5.90
CA LYS A 130 5.04 7.82 6.04
C LYS A 130 3.65 7.56 6.61
N ILE A 131 3.31 8.23 7.69
CA ILE A 131 2.04 8.06 8.40
C ILE A 131 1.29 9.39 8.49
N GLU A 132 0.01 9.34 8.89
CA GLU A 132 -0.75 10.57 9.12
C GLU A 132 -0.06 11.42 10.17
N GLY A 133 0.22 12.67 9.79
CA GLY A 133 0.85 13.64 10.67
C GLY A 133 -0.12 14.22 11.69
N THR A 134 0.44 14.86 12.72
CA THR A 134 -0.31 15.69 13.65
C THR A 134 -0.82 16.98 12.97
N PRO A 135 -1.76 17.75 13.60
CA PRO A 135 -2.40 18.92 12.99
C PRO A 135 -1.47 20.05 12.51
N HIS A 136 -0.16 19.94 12.72
CA HIS A 136 0.84 20.95 12.39
C HIS A 136 1.50 20.76 11.01
N ASN A 137 0.95 19.93 10.13
CA ASN A 137 1.46 19.69 8.75
C ASN A 137 2.91 19.16 8.65
N GLU A 138 3.44 18.56 9.69
CA GLU A 138 4.74 17.93 9.64
C GLU A 138 4.64 16.51 9.05
N GLU A 139 5.56 16.17 8.14
CA GLU A 139 5.70 14.80 7.69
C GLU A 139 6.08 13.92 8.87
N THR A 140 5.25 12.92 9.14
CA THR A 140 5.45 12.01 10.27
C THR A 140 5.77 10.62 9.75
N TYR A 141 6.70 9.93 10.41
CA TYR A 141 7.16 8.61 10.03
C TYR A 141 7.09 7.65 11.21
N PHE A 142 6.69 6.42 10.93
CA PHE A 142 6.92 5.28 11.80
C PHE A 142 8.17 4.55 11.32
N ASN A 143 9.10 4.26 12.22
CA ASN A 143 10.37 3.60 11.92
C ASN A 143 10.43 2.23 12.63
N ALA A 144 10.83 1.20 11.88
CA ALA A 144 11.13 -0.12 12.40
C ALA A 144 12.63 -0.42 12.19
N HIS A 145 13.31 -0.77 13.25
CA HIS A 145 14.74 -1.03 13.27
C HIS A 145 15.01 -2.54 13.30
N PHE A 146 15.83 -3.03 12.38
CA PHE A 146 16.19 -4.45 12.31
C PHE A 146 17.69 -4.63 12.47
N ASP A 147 18.11 -5.59 13.26
CA ASP A 147 19.50 -6.07 13.26
C ASP A 147 19.79 -6.82 11.94
N THR A 148 20.81 -6.39 11.20
CA THR A 148 21.14 -6.97 9.89
C THR A 148 21.66 -8.39 9.97
N GLY A 149 22.21 -8.81 11.12
CA GLY A 149 22.74 -10.15 11.33
C GLY A 149 21.65 -11.18 11.59
N SER A 150 20.70 -10.87 12.48
CA SER A 150 19.58 -11.76 12.82
C SER A 150 18.38 -11.59 11.89
N GLY A 151 18.21 -10.41 11.30
CA GLY A 151 17.04 -10.06 10.51
C GLY A 151 15.80 -9.76 11.35
N LEU A 152 15.95 -9.57 12.64
CA LEU A 152 14.86 -9.37 13.60
C LEU A 152 14.72 -7.90 13.99
N LEU A 153 13.48 -7.51 14.28
CA LEU A 153 13.12 -6.22 14.84
C LEU A 153 13.75 -6.08 16.24
N THR A 154 14.34 -4.92 16.52
CA THR A 154 15.03 -4.58 17.78
C THR A 154 14.26 -3.57 18.61
#